data_971d55f5ac93c7970c918a9b9f777f4b
#
_entry.id   971d55f5ac93c7970c918a9b9f777f4b
#
_cell.length_a   1.000
_cell.length_b   1.000
_cell.length_c   1.000
_cell.angle_alpha   90.00
_cell.angle_beta   90.00
_cell.angle_gamma   90.00
#
_symmetry.space_group_name_H-M   'P 1'
#
loop_
_entity.id
_entity.type
_entity.pdbx_description
1 polymer ?
#
loop_
_entity_poly.entity_id
_entity_poly.type
_entity_poly.pdbx_seq_one_letter_code
_entity_poly.pdbx_strand_id
1 'polypeptide(L)'
;MIIGSPDNVEYKQSHERVSKLEKAEELSGKLSKQSEENKLMHSVMENDKEEIENGKLISEGINQNLSSFVPDMMFKNLVNDYKMAKQLYGEFLVRKLTGYDPGFVEKNLKIPEFKEEVRKNIEENVKKLKEEGLINKEGEITNKGLKLSSLVLYTEELDKLKLKGLGEKKERKKDPYGDKKDYENYKKTRYRDIAIKQSIKTALRRSHTELQKEDLRIYSREKKGGITVIYALDSSGSMKGEKIRMGKQAGIALAYKAISEHNKVGLIVFNEEVKNCVWPTLNFQDILMGLANIRTKAETDFAASIEKALEMFNNTKGTKHLILLTDVLPTKGDNPEEKTLRAVSNARNEDITISIIGVNLDKDGLKLAKRIIEISNGRLYRVKNLQNLDTVMLDDYYNA
;
A
#
# COMPACT_ATOMS: atom_id res chain seq x y z
N MET A 1 37.18 50.51 32.15
CA MET A 1 36.05 49.72 32.70
C MET A 1 34.79 50.23 32.02
N ILE A 2 34.43 49.76 30.89
CA ILE A 2 33.07 49.86 30.28
C ILE A 2 32.86 48.59 29.46
N ILE A 3 31.85 47.86 29.86
CA ILE A 3 31.39 46.61 29.30
C ILE A 3 30.53 46.96 28.07
N GLY A 4 30.93 46.48 26.89
CA GLY A 4 30.12 46.56 25.68
C GLY A 4 29.42 45.20 25.43
N SER A 5 28.09 45.22 25.32
CA SER A 5 27.24 44.09 25.03
C SER A 5 27.41 43.60 23.60
N PRO A 6 27.23 42.29 23.37
CA PRO A 6 27.25 41.72 22.02
C PRO A 6 25.81 41.60 21.51
N ASP A 7 25.40 42.52 20.65
CA ASP A 7 24.18 42.37 19.84
C ASP A 7 24.47 42.82 18.43
N ASN A 8 24.44 41.87 17.53
CA ASN A 8 23.99 41.93 16.15
C ASN A 8 24.64 40.83 15.31
N VAL A 9 24.09 39.62 15.42
CA VAL A 9 24.32 38.59 14.41
C VAL A 9 23.15 38.68 13.41
N GLU A 10 23.43 39.30 12.29
CA GLU A 10 22.45 39.44 11.20
C GLU A 10 22.08 38.08 10.60
N TYR A 11 20.81 37.74 10.74
CA TYR A 11 20.15 36.63 10.02
C TYR A 11 19.91 36.96 8.52
N LYS A 12 20.95 37.29 7.77
CA LYS A 12 20.84 37.55 6.32
C LYS A 12 21.40 36.46 5.41
N GLN A 13 21.92 35.34 5.94
CA GLN A 13 22.57 34.32 5.12
C GLN A 13 21.70 33.11 4.73
N SER A 14 20.48 32.95 5.25
CA SER A 14 19.66 31.78 4.95
C SER A 14 18.84 31.92 3.67
N HIS A 15 18.39 33.11 3.29
CA HIS A 15 17.54 33.30 2.10
C HIS A 15 18.33 33.26 0.78
N GLU A 16 19.60 33.68 0.74
CA GLU A 16 20.39 33.59 -0.49
C GLU A 16 20.88 32.18 -0.82
N ARG A 17 20.98 31.28 0.15
CA ARG A 17 21.34 29.87 -0.12
C ARG A 17 20.19 29.06 -0.70
N VAL A 18 18.95 29.34 -0.29
CA VAL A 18 17.75 28.66 -0.80
C VAL A 18 17.49 29.07 -2.26
N SER A 19 17.62 30.36 -2.59
CA SER A 19 17.43 30.85 -3.97
C SER A 19 18.51 30.37 -4.95
N LYS A 20 19.71 30.04 -4.48
CA LYS A 20 20.77 29.46 -5.33
C LYS A 20 20.58 27.95 -5.53
N LEU A 21 19.98 27.24 -4.60
CA LEU A 21 19.64 25.82 -4.78
C LEU A 21 18.49 25.64 -5.78
N GLU A 22 17.46 26.46 -5.75
CA GLU A 22 16.36 26.41 -6.73
C GLU A 22 16.85 26.66 -8.17
N LYS A 23 17.86 27.54 -8.37
CA LYS A 23 18.45 27.77 -9.69
C LYS A 23 19.37 26.65 -10.17
N ALA A 24 19.94 25.83 -9.29
CA ALA A 24 20.78 24.70 -9.66
C ALA A 24 19.95 23.46 -10.09
N GLU A 25 18.70 23.34 -9.63
CA GLU A 25 17.80 22.24 -9.99
C GLU A 25 17.24 22.36 -11.42
N GLU A 26 17.21 23.53 -12.01
CA GLU A 26 16.74 23.75 -13.39
C GLU A 26 17.70 23.25 -14.48
N LEU A 27 18.91 22.83 -14.16
CA LEU A 27 19.98 22.58 -15.13
C LEU A 27 20.23 21.09 -15.49
N SER A 28 19.55 20.11 -14.92
CA SER A 28 19.73 18.72 -15.30
C SER A 28 18.40 17.99 -15.54
N GLY A 29 18.27 17.34 -16.70
CA GLY A 29 17.05 16.66 -17.13
C GLY A 29 16.59 15.47 -16.25
N LYS A 30 17.37 15.04 -15.25
CA LYS A 30 16.95 14.13 -14.19
C LYS A 30 16.21 14.85 -13.05
N LEU A 31 16.58 16.10 -12.80
CA LEU A 31 15.98 16.96 -11.77
C LEU A 31 14.61 17.50 -12.20
N SER A 32 14.36 17.69 -13.51
CA SER A 32 13.05 18.12 -14.00
C SER A 32 11.94 17.09 -13.74
N LYS A 33 12.22 15.79 -13.89
CA LYS A 33 11.25 14.72 -13.52
C LYS A 33 10.97 14.67 -12.02
N GLN A 34 11.98 14.85 -11.20
CA GLN A 34 11.85 14.88 -9.75
C GLN A 34 11.10 16.14 -9.28
N SER A 35 11.25 17.26 -9.98
CA SER A 35 10.51 18.50 -9.77
C SER A 35 9.01 18.38 -10.12
N GLU A 36 8.66 17.66 -11.18
CA GLU A 36 7.26 17.39 -11.53
C GLU A 36 6.59 16.43 -10.53
N GLU A 37 7.31 15.42 -10.05
CA GLU A 37 6.82 14.52 -9.01
C GLU A 37 6.59 15.25 -7.68
N ASN A 38 7.51 16.14 -7.31
CA ASN A 38 7.37 16.98 -6.12
C ASN A 38 6.21 17.99 -6.26
N LYS A 39 5.97 18.55 -7.43
CA LYS A 39 4.82 19.44 -7.70
C LYS A 39 3.49 18.70 -7.57
N LEU A 40 3.37 17.51 -8.16
CA LEU A 40 2.18 16.67 -8.02
C LEU A 40 1.94 16.25 -6.57
N MET A 41 3.01 15.91 -5.86
CA MET A 41 2.91 15.54 -4.44
C MET A 41 2.49 16.75 -3.59
N HIS A 42 3.00 17.94 -3.90
CA HIS A 42 2.67 19.18 -3.19
C HIS A 42 1.20 19.57 -3.41
N SER A 43 0.71 19.54 -4.64
CA SER A 43 -0.67 19.90 -4.95
C SER A 43 -1.70 18.95 -4.32
N VAL A 44 -1.42 17.66 -4.32
CA VAL A 44 -2.27 16.66 -3.64
C VAL A 44 -2.23 16.86 -2.12
N MET A 45 -1.07 17.19 -1.54
CA MET A 45 -0.95 17.45 -0.10
C MET A 45 -1.56 18.81 0.33
N GLU A 46 -1.60 19.79 -0.55
CA GLU A 46 -2.26 21.09 -0.34
C GLU A 46 -3.76 21.03 -0.55
N ASN A 47 -4.34 19.83 -0.78
CA ASN A 47 -5.77 19.61 -1.03
C ASN A 47 -6.30 20.37 -2.26
N ASP A 48 -5.56 20.40 -3.36
CA ASP A 48 -6.09 20.85 -4.64
C ASP A 48 -7.24 19.92 -5.06
N LYS A 49 -8.46 20.47 -4.98
CA LYS A 49 -9.68 19.69 -5.20
C LYS A 49 -9.76 19.14 -6.61
N GLU A 50 -9.29 19.87 -7.60
CA GLU A 50 -9.37 19.48 -9.01
C GLU A 50 -8.39 18.32 -9.29
N GLU A 51 -7.15 18.40 -8.83
CA GLU A 51 -6.19 17.31 -8.99
C GLU A 51 -6.58 16.05 -8.21
N ILE A 52 -7.12 16.21 -6.99
CA ILE A 52 -7.63 15.07 -6.20
C ILE A 52 -8.80 14.40 -6.94
N GLU A 53 -9.75 15.18 -7.48
CA GLU A 53 -10.87 14.63 -8.23
C GLU A 53 -10.44 13.93 -9.50
N ASN A 54 -9.49 14.50 -10.24
CA ASN A 54 -8.92 13.89 -11.43
C ASN A 54 -8.16 12.60 -11.10
N GLY A 55 -7.39 12.58 -10.01
CA GLY A 55 -6.73 11.37 -9.50
C GLY A 55 -7.72 10.27 -9.11
N LYS A 56 -8.84 10.62 -8.44
CA LYS A 56 -9.94 9.70 -8.14
C LYS A 56 -10.59 9.14 -9.40
N LEU A 57 -10.81 9.98 -10.40
CA LEU A 57 -11.41 9.59 -11.66
C LEU A 57 -10.52 8.58 -12.41
N ILE A 58 -9.21 8.83 -12.47
CA ILE A 58 -8.25 7.88 -13.03
C ILE A 58 -8.20 6.58 -12.23
N SER A 59 -8.14 6.66 -10.89
CA SER A 59 -8.14 5.50 -10.01
C SER A 59 -9.38 4.64 -10.21
N GLU A 60 -10.56 5.25 -10.28
CA GLU A 60 -11.81 4.52 -10.52
C GLU A 60 -11.84 3.90 -11.92
N GLY A 61 -11.36 4.60 -12.95
CA GLY A 61 -11.19 4.04 -14.30
C GLY A 61 -10.37 2.76 -14.29
N ILE A 62 -9.25 2.74 -13.57
CA ILE A 62 -8.40 1.55 -13.41
C ILE A 62 -9.14 0.43 -12.65
N ASN A 63 -9.86 0.77 -11.57
CA ASN A 63 -10.60 -0.20 -10.77
C ASN A 63 -11.76 -0.83 -11.54
N GLN A 64 -12.39 -0.05 -12.46
CA GLN A 64 -13.41 -0.54 -13.38
C GLN A 64 -12.82 -1.22 -14.63
N ASN A 65 -11.51 -1.38 -14.68
CA ASN A 65 -10.78 -2.03 -15.78
C ASN A 65 -10.95 -1.33 -17.13
N LEU A 66 -11.14 0.00 -17.13
CA LEU A 66 -11.22 0.75 -18.37
C LEU A 66 -9.84 0.82 -19.02
N SER A 67 -9.78 0.43 -20.30
CA SER A 67 -8.54 0.54 -21.10
C SER A 67 -8.31 1.97 -21.57
N SER A 68 -9.37 2.69 -21.94
CA SER A 68 -9.29 4.05 -22.45
C SER A 68 -10.56 4.85 -22.19
N PHE A 69 -10.40 6.17 -22.11
CA PHE A 69 -11.48 7.16 -21.98
C PHE A 69 -11.83 7.71 -23.38
N VAL A 70 -12.70 7.00 -24.11
CA VAL A 70 -13.17 7.42 -25.45
C VAL A 70 -14.56 7.99 -25.33
N PRO A 71 -14.75 9.34 -25.48
CA PRO A 71 -16.03 10.02 -25.25
C PRO A 71 -17.21 9.43 -26.03
N ASP A 72 -17.02 9.23 -27.33
CA ASP A 72 -18.08 8.69 -28.20
C ASP A 72 -18.53 7.29 -27.80
N MET A 73 -17.61 6.44 -27.39
CA MET A 73 -17.88 5.08 -26.94
C MET A 73 -18.62 5.08 -25.60
N MET A 74 -18.17 5.94 -24.67
CA MET A 74 -18.79 6.12 -23.36
C MET A 74 -20.23 6.64 -23.50
N PHE A 75 -20.43 7.65 -24.34
CA PHE A 75 -21.76 8.20 -24.62
C PHE A 75 -22.68 7.16 -25.28
N LYS A 76 -22.21 6.45 -26.32
CA LYS A 76 -22.99 5.38 -26.97
C LYS A 76 -23.44 4.30 -25.99
N ASN A 77 -22.55 3.85 -25.10
CA ASN A 77 -22.89 2.85 -24.10
C ASN A 77 -23.96 3.35 -23.13
N LEU A 78 -23.86 4.62 -22.66
CA LEU A 78 -24.85 5.22 -21.78
C LEU A 78 -26.23 5.34 -22.43
N VAL A 79 -26.29 5.68 -23.73
CA VAL A 79 -27.55 5.84 -24.48
C VAL A 79 -28.18 4.50 -24.83
N ASN A 80 -27.38 3.50 -25.24
CA ASN A 80 -27.89 2.21 -25.72
C ASN A 80 -28.38 1.31 -24.58
N ASP A 81 -27.59 1.18 -23.52
CA ASP A 81 -27.96 0.40 -22.33
C ASP A 81 -27.35 1.06 -21.09
N TYR A 82 -28.16 1.91 -20.47
CA TYR A 82 -27.73 2.63 -19.28
C TYR A 82 -27.34 1.72 -18.12
N LYS A 83 -28.08 0.61 -17.90
CA LYS A 83 -27.82 -0.31 -16.80
C LYS A 83 -26.46 -1.01 -16.98
N MET A 84 -26.19 -1.48 -18.19
CA MET A 84 -24.93 -2.09 -18.55
C MET A 84 -23.78 -1.08 -18.46
N ALA A 85 -23.97 0.15 -18.97
CA ALA A 85 -22.99 1.22 -18.88
C ALA A 85 -22.67 1.61 -17.43
N LYS A 86 -23.70 1.68 -16.56
CA LYS A 86 -23.52 1.93 -15.13
C LYS A 86 -22.72 0.83 -14.43
N GLN A 87 -22.92 -0.44 -14.81
CA GLN A 87 -22.10 -1.56 -14.30
C GLN A 87 -20.66 -1.52 -14.82
N LEU A 88 -20.49 -1.12 -16.08
CA LEU A 88 -19.18 -1.04 -16.72
C LEU A 88 -18.32 0.10 -16.15
N TYR A 89 -18.88 1.28 -16.01
CA TYR A 89 -18.17 2.49 -15.60
C TYR A 89 -18.21 2.74 -14.08
N GLY A 90 -19.24 2.28 -13.40
CA GLY A 90 -19.52 2.62 -12.00
C GLY A 90 -20.20 3.99 -11.84
N GLU A 91 -20.90 4.17 -10.74
CA GLU A 91 -21.66 5.40 -10.46
C GLU A 91 -20.81 6.65 -10.37
N PHE A 92 -19.60 6.53 -9.81
CA PHE A 92 -18.68 7.65 -9.63
C PHE A 92 -18.23 8.23 -10.98
N LEU A 93 -17.79 7.37 -11.91
CA LEU A 93 -17.37 7.81 -13.24
C LEU A 93 -18.53 8.41 -14.04
N VAL A 94 -19.71 7.78 -13.98
CA VAL A 94 -20.90 8.32 -14.65
C VAL A 94 -21.20 9.72 -14.11
N ARG A 95 -21.22 9.92 -12.78
CA ARG A 95 -21.47 11.23 -12.17
C ARG A 95 -20.45 12.28 -12.59
N LYS A 96 -19.17 11.95 -12.54
CA LYS A 96 -18.08 12.90 -12.84
C LYS A 96 -17.98 13.24 -14.32
N LEU A 97 -18.17 12.28 -15.21
CA LEU A 97 -18.09 12.53 -16.64
C LEU A 97 -19.31 13.22 -17.20
N THR A 98 -20.51 12.87 -16.72
CA THR A 98 -21.75 13.52 -17.20
C THR A 98 -22.06 14.83 -16.49
N GLY A 99 -21.50 15.05 -15.28
CA GLY A 99 -21.84 16.17 -14.41
C GLY A 99 -23.14 16.02 -13.63
N TYR A 100 -23.86 14.89 -13.79
CA TYR A 100 -25.18 14.64 -13.21
C TYR A 100 -25.22 13.40 -12.34
N ASP A 101 -26.17 13.36 -11.40
CA ASP A 101 -26.42 12.15 -10.62
C ASP A 101 -26.85 10.99 -11.52
N PRO A 102 -26.32 9.78 -11.31
CA PRO A 102 -26.64 8.62 -12.13
C PRO A 102 -28.13 8.33 -12.28
N GLY A 103 -28.93 8.50 -11.20
CA GLY A 103 -30.37 8.31 -11.25
C GLY A 103 -31.09 9.39 -12.07
N PHE A 104 -30.55 10.61 -12.11
CA PHE A 104 -31.07 11.68 -12.95
C PHE A 104 -30.74 11.42 -14.43
N VAL A 105 -29.52 10.97 -14.72
CA VAL A 105 -29.11 10.58 -16.09
C VAL A 105 -30.02 9.48 -16.63
N GLU A 106 -30.29 8.43 -15.88
CA GLU A 106 -31.15 7.31 -16.29
C GLU A 106 -32.54 7.77 -16.71
N LYS A 107 -33.14 8.68 -15.95
CA LYS A 107 -34.51 9.17 -16.22
C LYS A 107 -34.58 10.09 -17.44
N ASN A 108 -33.58 10.90 -17.68
CA ASN A 108 -33.60 11.99 -18.66
C ASN A 108 -32.88 11.67 -19.98
N LEU A 109 -32.16 10.55 -20.09
CA LEU A 109 -31.48 10.16 -21.33
C LEU A 109 -32.37 9.99 -22.56
N LYS A 110 -33.70 10.02 -22.41
CA LYS A 110 -34.67 9.99 -23.54
C LYS A 110 -34.87 11.37 -24.19
N ILE A 111 -34.51 12.44 -23.50
CA ILE A 111 -34.69 13.85 -23.93
C ILE A 111 -33.52 14.20 -24.87
N PRO A 112 -33.77 14.62 -26.11
CA PRO A 112 -32.70 14.92 -27.08
C PRO A 112 -31.73 15.99 -26.61
N GLU A 113 -32.24 17.10 -26.07
CA GLU A 113 -31.44 18.21 -25.56
C GLU A 113 -30.51 17.77 -24.41
N PHE A 114 -31.02 16.93 -23.52
CA PHE A 114 -30.21 16.37 -22.43
C PHE A 114 -29.13 15.41 -22.91
N LYS A 115 -29.39 14.63 -23.96
CA LYS A 115 -28.36 13.78 -24.60
C LYS A 115 -27.20 14.61 -25.13
N GLU A 116 -27.48 15.68 -25.84
CA GLU A 116 -26.47 16.59 -26.36
C GLU A 116 -25.62 17.21 -25.23
N GLU A 117 -26.27 17.60 -24.13
CA GLU A 117 -25.61 18.17 -22.97
C GLU A 117 -24.70 17.13 -22.28
N VAL A 118 -25.18 15.90 -22.08
CA VAL A 118 -24.38 14.79 -21.52
C VAL A 118 -23.18 14.49 -22.41
N ARG A 119 -23.38 14.45 -23.74
CA ARG A 119 -22.30 14.24 -24.70
C ARG A 119 -21.22 15.31 -24.57
N LYS A 120 -21.62 16.56 -24.57
CA LYS A 120 -20.73 17.71 -24.44
C LYS A 120 -19.95 17.67 -23.11
N ASN A 121 -20.61 17.35 -22.01
CA ASN A 121 -19.96 17.24 -20.70
C ASN A 121 -18.90 16.12 -20.68
N ILE A 122 -19.20 14.97 -21.28
CA ILE A 122 -18.22 13.86 -21.38
C ILE A 122 -17.02 14.30 -22.21
N GLU A 123 -17.25 14.93 -23.37
CA GLU A 123 -16.18 15.42 -24.24
C GLU A 123 -15.30 16.46 -23.54
N GLU A 124 -15.89 17.42 -22.84
CA GLU A 124 -15.17 18.47 -22.09
C GLU A 124 -14.34 17.88 -20.94
N ASN A 125 -14.91 16.97 -20.14
CA ASN A 125 -14.19 16.36 -19.03
C ASN A 125 -13.03 15.47 -19.50
N VAL A 126 -13.23 14.70 -20.55
CA VAL A 126 -12.13 13.89 -21.14
C VAL A 126 -11.08 14.79 -21.78
N LYS A 127 -11.49 15.91 -22.41
CA LYS A 127 -10.55 16.89 -22.98
C LYS A 127 -9.66 17.51 -21.88
N LYS A 128 -10.21 17.91 -20.74
CA LYS A 128 -9.45 18.40 -19.59
C LYS A 128 -8.36 17.38 -19.15
N LEU A 129 -8.73 16.12 -19.00
CA LEU A 129 -7.75 15.07 -18.64
C LEU A 129 -6.63 14.93 -19.67
N LYS A 130 -6.91 15.15 -20.98
CA LYS A 130 -5.90 15.17 -22.04
C LYS A 130 -4.99 16.38 -21.94
N GLU A 131 -5.55 17.56 -21.71
CA GLU A 131 -4.82 18.82 -21.56
C GLU A 131 -3.86 18.77 -20.35
N GLU A 132 -4.27 18.16 -19.27
CA GLU A 132 -3.44 17.93 -18.09
C GLU A 132 -2.41 16.81 -18.28
N GLY A 133 -2.46 16.08 -19.40
CA GLY A 133 -1.54 14.98 -19.72
C GLY A 133 -1.76 13.73 -18.86
N LEU A 134 -2.94 13.58 -18.23
CA LEU A 134 -3.30 12.40 -17.43
C LEU A 134 -3.69 11.21 -18.30
N ILE A 135 -4.22 11.50 -19.49
CA ILE A 135 -4.49 10.52 -20.53
C ILE A 135 -3.85 10.97 -21.87
N ASN A 136 -3.52 10.02 -22.73
CA ASN A 136 -2.96 10.30 -24.05
C ASN A 136 -4.06 10.67 -25.08
N LYS A 137 -3.67 10.90 -26.34
CA LYS A 137 -4.61 11.25 -27.43
C LYS A 137 -5.64 10.15 -27.67
N GLU A 138 -5.26 8.90 -27.52
CA GLU A 138 -6.09 7.70 -27.66
C GLU A 138 -7.01 7.49 -26.42
N GLY A 139 -6.85 8.29 -25.37
CA GLY A 139 -7.60 8.21 -24.12
C GLY A 139 -7.02 7.20 -23.12
N GLU A 140 -5.85 6.63 -23.35
CA GLU A 140 -5.20 5.70 -22.43
C GLU A 140 -4.53 6.47 -21.29
N ILE A 141 -4.50 5.86 -20.11
CA ILE A 141 -3.93 6.46 -18.91
C ILE A 141 -2.40 6.55 -19.02
N THR A 142 -1.85 7.74 -18.84
CA THR A 142 -0.40 8.00 -18.88
C THR A 142 0.27 7.64 -17.54
N ASN A 143 1.62 7.61 -17.54
CA ASN A 143 2.38 7.45 -16.29
C ASN A 143 2.11 8.59 -15.29
N LYS A 144 1.83 9.82 -15.78
CA LYS A 144 1.44 10.96 -14.93
C LYS A 144 0.10 10.69 -14.26
N GLY A 145 -0.90 10.21 -15.01
CA GLY A 145 -2.19 9.82 -14.46
C GLY A 145 -2.10 8.69 -13.44
N LEU A 146 -1.26 7.66 -13.69
CA LEU A 146 -1.00 6.58 -12.73
C LEU A 146 -0.37 7.11 -11.43
N LYS A 147 0.60 8.00 -11.52
CA LYS A 147 1.22 8.61 -10.33
C LYS A 147 0.24 9.44 -9.53
N LEU A 148 -0.56 10.28 -10.18
CA LEU A 148 -1.58 11.08 -9.52
C LEU A 148 -2.60 10.19 -8.81
N SER A 149 -3.11 9.15 -9.47
CA SER A 149 -4.06 8.20 -8.86
C SER A 149 -3.47 7.49 -7.64
N SER A 150 -2.17 7.13 -7.69
CA SER A 150 -1.49 6.47 -6.58
C SER A 150 -1.31 7.40 -5.37
N LEU A 151 -0.98 8.67 -5.60
CA LEU A 151 -0.86 9.67 -4.54
C LEU A 151 -2.19 9.96 -3.86
N VAL A 152 -3.28 10.05 -4.64
CA VAL A 152 -4.62 10.26 -4.09
C VAL A 152 -5.07 9.07 -3.25
N LEU A 153 -4.86 7.84 -3.71
CA LEU A 153 -5.13 6.64 -2.92
C LEU A 153 -4.33 6.63 -1.60
N TYR A 154 -3.08 7.04 -1.66
CA TYR A 154 -2.21 7.12 -0.49
C TYR A 154 -2.70 8.16 0.53
N THR A 155 -3.04 9.37 0.09
CA THR A 155 -3.55 10.42 0.98
C THR A 155 -4.89 10.05 1.61
N GLU A 156 -5.81 9.46 0.85
CA GLU A 156 -7.09 8.95 1.37
C GLU A 156 -6.88 7.89 2.45
N GLU A 157 -5.92 7.00 2.27
CA GLU A 157 -5.64 5.96 3.26
C GLU A 157 -4.97 6.51 4.52
N LEU A 158 -4.02 7.43 4.36
CA LEU A 158 -3.42 8.13 5.51
C LEU A 158 -4.44 8.83 6.37
N ASP A 159 -5.40 9.52 5.76
CA ASP A 159 -6.46 10.22 6.50
C ASP A 159 -7.36 9.22 7.24
N LYS A 160 -7.69 8.08 6.64
CA LYS A 160 -8.43 7.01 7.33
C LYS A 160 -7.65 6.43 8.51
N LEU A 161 -6.35 6.16 8.34
CA LEU A 161 -5.49 5.63 9.39
C LEU A 161 -5.39 6.60 10.58
N LYS A 162 -5.30 7.92 10.32
CA LYS A 162 -5.35 8.95 11.36
C LYS A 162 -6.67 8.93 12.12
N LEU A 163 -7.80 8.90 11.42
CA LEU A 163 -9.14 8.86 12.01
C LEU A 163 -9.35 7.62 12.89
N LYS A 164 -8.79 6.48 12.51
CA LYS A 164 -8.84 5.23 13.28
C LYS A 164 -7.80 5.17 14.41
N GLY A 165 -6.96 6.19 14.58
CA GLY A 165 -5.87 6.20 15.57
C GLY A 165 -4.71 5.25 15.24
N LEU A 166 -4.72 4.61 14.08
CA LEU A 166 -3.68 3.66 13.64
C LEU A 166 -2.41 4.37 13.15
N GLY A 167 -2.53 5.65 12.73
CA GLY A 167 -1.39 6.47 12.30
C GLY A 167 -0.66 7.16 13.44
N GLU A 168 -1.32 7.38 14.59
CA GLU A 168 -0.75 8.00 15.78
C GLU A 168 -0.39 6.94 16.83
N LYS A 169 0.60 6.11 16.58
CA LYS A 169 1.35 5.59 17.72
C LYS A 169 2.12 6.78 18.29
N LYS A 170 1.76 7.22 19.51
CA LYS A 170 2.73 7.90 20.39
C LYS A 170 3.98 7.04 20.30
N GLU A 171 5.02 7.54 19.63
CA GLU A 171 6.34 6.96 19.69
C GLU A 171 6.72 6.89 21.17
N ARG A 172 6.39 5.80 21.82
CA ARG A 172 7.32 5.32 22.84
C ARG A 172 8.57 5.07 22.00
N LYS A 173 9.55 5.95 22.14
CA LYS A 173 10.87 5.81 21.55
C LYS A 173 11.26 4.36 21.77
N LYS A 174 10.94 3.49 20.84
CA LYS A 174 11.47 2.14 20.83
C LYS A 174 12.94 2.37 20.62
N ASP A 175 13.69 2.08 21.67
CA ASP A 175 15.14 2.13 21.66
C ASP A 175 15.59 1.41 20.37
N PRO A 176 16.39 2.04 19.47
CA PRO A 176 16.77 1.47 18.18
C PRO A 176 17.54 0.13 18.28
N TYR A 177 17.64 -0.43 19.46
CA TYR A 177 18.38 -1.64 19.76
C TYR A 177 17.51 -2.69 20.46
N GLY A 178 16.68 -3.43 19.79
CA GLY A 178 15.97 -4.65 20.24
C GLY A 178 15.46 -4.71 21.69
N ASP A 179 14.59 -5.66 22.00
CA ASP A 179 14.10 -5.88 23.37
C ASP A 179 15.21 -6.46 24.26
N LYS A 180 15.26 -5.99 25.52
CA LYS A 180 16.19 -6.45 26.56
C LYS A 180 15.74 -7.84 27.03
N LYS A 181 16.33 -8.92 26.52
CA LYS A 181 15.91 -10.27 26.85
C LYS A 181 16.78 -10.96 27.91
N ASP A 182 18.08 -10.68 27.91
CA ASP A 182 19.02 -11.39 28.79
C ASP A 182 20.16 -10.46 29.28
N TYR A 183 21.02 -10.97 30.15
CA TYR A 183 22.13 -10.24 30.75
C TYR A 183 23.44 -10.99 30.50
N GLU A 184 24.39 -10.29 29.88
CA GLU A 184 25.75 -10.79 29.66
C GLU A 184 26.78 -10.10 30.54
N ASN A 185 27.95 -10.71 30.67
CA ASN A 185 29.08 -10.08 31.34
C ASN A 185 29.58 -8.86 30.55
N TYR A 186 30.05 -7.83 31.25
CA TYR A 186 30.54 -6.60 30.65
C TYR A 186 31.68 -6.84 29.65
N LYS A 187 31.45 -6.45 28.39
CA LYS A 187 32.45 -6.49 27.30
C LYS A 187 32.54 -5.06 26.74
N LYS A 188 33.45 -4.22 27.26
CA LYS A 188 33.71 -2.84 26.75
C LYS A 188 32.68 -2.29 25.73
N THR A 189 31.45 -2.09 26.18
CA THR A 189 30.34 -1.60 25.36
C THR A 189 29.92 -0.20 25.80
N ARG A 190 28.95 0.39 25.09
CA ARG A 190 28.45 1.74 25.38
C ARG A 190 27.84 1.82 26.80
N TYR A 191 28.09 2.87 27.52
CA TYR A 191 27.64 3.08 28.91
C TYR A 191 26.12 2.87 29.10
N ARG A 192 25.31 3.26 28.13
CA ARG A 192 23.84 3.10 28.16
C ARG A 192 23.35 1.63 28.12
N ASP A 193 24.20 0.70 27.74
CA ASP A 193 23.84 -0.72 27.68
C ASP A 193 24.13 -1.46 29.00
N ILE A 194 24.63 -0.77 30.00
CA ILE A 194 24.89 -1.34 31.33
C ILE A 194 23.56 -1.54 32.07
N ALA A 195 23.31 -2.76 32.52
CA ALA A 195 22.17 -3.14 33.33
C ALA A 195 22.44 -2.87 34.79
N ILE A 196 22.36 -1.61 35.23
CA ILE A 196 22.74 -1.13 36.57
C ILE A 196 22.08 -1.96 37.68
N LYS A 197 20.75 -2.18 37.63
CA LYS A 197 20.03 -2.98 38.63
C LYS A 197 20.57 -4.40 38.75
N GLN A 198 20.94 -5.03 37.64
CA GLN A 198 21.46 -6.38 37.66
C GLN A 198 22.93 -6.45 38.06
N SER A 199 23.72 -5.43 37.74
CA SER A 199 25.08 -5.27 38.21
C SER A 199 25.12 -5.13 39.73
N ILE A 200 24.27 -4.29 40.34
CA ILE A 200 24.16 -4.16 41.80
C ILE A 200 23.73 -5.50 42.43
N LYS A 201 22.74 -6.21 41.87
CA LYS A 201 22.35 -7.53 42.38
C LYS A 201 23.50 -8.53 42.34
N THR A 202 24.35 -8.45 41.31
CA THR A 202 25.51 -9.34 41.18
C THR A 202 26.58 -9.03 42.21
N ALA A 203 26.87 -7.74 42.45
CA ALA A 203 27.79 -7.28 43.49
C ALA A 203 27.34 -7.73 44.88
N LEU A 204 26.06 -7.51 45.21
CA LEU A 204 25.48 -7.94 46.50
C LEU A 204 25.56 -9.46 46.70
N ARG A 205 25.29 -10.26 45.65
CA ARG A 205 25.44 -11.73 45.74
C ARG A 205 26.88 -12.18 45.96
N ARG A 206 27.85 -11.37 45.56
CA ARG A 206 29.28 -11.62 45.76
C ARG A 206 29.82 -10.97 47.00
N SER A 207 28.96 -10.37 47.81
CA SER A 207 29.33 -9.65 49.03
C SER A 207 30.32 -8.49 48.82
N HIS A 208 30.26 -7.88 47.62
CA HIS A 208 31.07 -6.68 47.33
C HIS A 208 30.40 -5.46 47.87
N THR A 209 31.12 -4.61 48.63
CA THR A 209 30.63 -3.33 49.14
C THR A 209 30.66 -2.22 48.09
N GLU A 210 31.50 -2.36 47.06
CA GLU A 210 31.62 -1.46 45.91
C GLU A 210 31.48 -2.25 44.61
N LEU A 211 30.92 -1.58 43.56
CA LEU A 211 30.72 -2.17 42.26
C LEU A 211 32.06 -2.41 41.55
N GLN A 212 32.44 -3.65 41.41
CA GLN A 212 33.64 -4.06 40.66
C GLN A 212 33.29 -4.27 39.16
N LYS A 213 34.32 -4.16 38.31
CA LYS A 213 34.15 -4.33 36.84
C LYS A 213 33.57 -5.70 36.46
N GLU A 214 33.81 -6.71 37.26
CA GLU A 214 33.33 -8.09 37.10
C GLU A 214 31.84 -8.26 37.43
N ASP A 215 31.28 -7.33 38.22
CA ASP A 215 29.86 -7.30 38.58
C ASP A 215 29.00 -6.63 37.53
N LEU A 216 29.64 -5.90 36.63
CA LEU A 216 28.93 -5.18 35.57
C LEU A 216 28.26 -6.19 34.62
N ARG A 217 26.96 -5.97 34.44
CA ARG A 217 26.12 -6.69 33.51
C ARG A 217 25.66 -5.75 32.40
N ILE A 218 25.60 -6.25 31.18
CA ILE A 218 25.06 -5.54 30.05
C ILE A 218 23.78 -6.23 29.60
N TYR A 219 22.86 -5.44 29.01
CA TYR A 219 21.71 -6.01 28.36
C TYR A 219 22.15 -6.72 27.08
N SER A 220 21.91 -8.02 26.99
CA SER A 220 21.93 -8.76 25.71
C SER A 220 20.66 -8.39 24.95
N ARG A 221 20.82 -7.80 23.77
CA ARG A 221 19.71 -7.40 22.90
C ARG A 221 19.66 -8.38 21.76
N GLU A 222 18.58 -9.13 21.67
CA GLU A 222 18.27 -9.83 20.45
C GLU A 222 17.87 -8.81 19.38
N LYS A 223 18.59 -8.82 18.27
CA LYS A 223 18.06 -8.19 17.05
C LYS A 223 16.78 -8.93 16.73
N LYS A 224 15.62 -8.28 16.85
CA LYS A 224 14.40 -8.82 16.24
C LYS A 224 14.75 -9.09 14.78
N GLY A 225 14.66 -10.34 14.37
CA GLY A 225 14.78 -10.70 12.97
C GLY A 225 13.76 -9.82 12.19
N GLY A 226 14.20 -9.13 11.13
CA GLY A 226 13.28 -8.35 10.32
C GLY A 226 12.17 -9.26 9.79
N ILE A 227 10.96 -8.75 9.73
CA ILE A 227 9.84 -9.43 9.07
C ILE A 227 9.88 -9.06 7.59
N THR A 228 9.77 -10.05 6.71
CA THR A 228 9.49 -9.81 5.30
C THR A 228 8.06 -10.24 5.03
N VAL A 229 7.22 -9.29 4.62
CA VAL A 229 5.82 -9.53 4.29
C VAL A 229 5.64 -9.47 2.79
N ILE A 230 4.98 -10.46 2.19
CA ILE A 230 4.52 -10.40 0.81
C ILE A 230 3.00 -10.28 0.84
N TYR A 231 2.48 -9.25 0.24
CA TYR A 231 1.06 -9.05 0.02
C TYR A 231 0.68 -9.59 -1.36
N ALA A 232 -0.13 -10.63 -1.38
CA ALA A 232 -0.65 -11.22 -2.61
C ALA A 232 -2.12 -10.82 -2.77
N LEU A 233 -2.39 -10.01 -3.79
CA LEU A 233 -3.71 -9.48 -4.10
C LEU A 233 -4.30 -10.19 -5.31
N ASP A 234 -5.44 -10.82 -5.10
CA ASP A 234 -6.26 -11.39 -6.16
C ASP A 234 -6.81 -10.25 -7.04
N SER A 235 -6.56 -10.37 -8.35
CA SER A 235 -7.06 -9.44 -9.36
C SER A 235 -8.01 -10.12 -10.35
N SER A 236 -8.73 -11.15 -9.90
CA SER A 236 -9.78 -11.82 -10.67
C SER A 236 -10.95 -10.88 -11.01
N GLY A 237 -11.77 -11.27 -11.97
CA GLY A 237 -12.91 -10.45 -12.42
C GLY A 237 -13.94 -10.16 -11.31
N SER A 238 -14.10 -11.06 -10.35
CA SER A 238 -14.98 -10.91 -9.18
C SER A 238 -14.50 -9.84 -8.19
N MET A 239 -13.21 -9.49 -8.22
CA MET A 239 -12.62 -8.41 -7.42
C MET A 239 -12.85 -7.01 -7.99
N LYS A 240 -13.41 -6.86 -9.20
CA LYS A 240 -13.62 -5.58 -9.87
C LYS A 240 -14.40 -4.57 -9.01
N GLY A 241 -14.04 -3.29 -9.13
CA GLY A 241 -14.73 -2.17 -8.47
C GLY A 241 -14.29 -1.96 -7.01
N GLU A 242 -15.23 -2.01 -6.08
CA GLU A 242 -14.97 -1.68 -4.67
C GLU A 242 -14.00 -2.63 -3.98
N LYS A 243 -14.07 -3.94 -4.27
CA LYS A 243 -13.19 -4.94 -3.65
C LYS A 243 -11.72 -4.68 -3.99
N ILE A 244 -11.40 -4.48 -5.26
CA ILE A 244 -10.01 -4.19 -5.67
C ILE A 244 -9.54 -2.84 -5.14
N ARG A 245 -10.43 -1.83 -5.07
CA ARG A 245 -10.11 -0.52 -4.49
C ARG A 245 -9.73 -0.67 -3.02
N MET A 246 -10.55 -1.37 -2.24
CA MET A 246 -10.28 -1.62 -0.81
C MET A 246 -9.05 -2.50 -0.60
N GLY A 247 -8.82 -3.50 -1.47
CA GLY A 247 -7.60 -4.30 -1.45
C GLY A 247 -6.33 -3.47 -1.69
N LYS A 248 -6.37 -2.52 -2.62
CA LYS A 248 -5.28 -1.56 -2.84
C LYS A 248 -5.04 -0.69 -1.61
N GLN A 249 -6.09 -0.14 -1.00
CA GLN A 249 -5.98 0.69 0.20
C GLN A 249 -5.40 -0.09 1.38
N ALA A 250 -5.86 -1.32 1.61
CA ALA A 250 -5.30 -2.18 2.65
C ALA A 250 -3.82 -2.52 2.41
N GLY A 251 -3.42 -2.75 1.15
CA GLY A 251 -2.02 -2.94 0.77
C GLY A 251 -1.15 -1.71 1.01
N ILE A 252 -1.69 -0.50 0.77
CA ILE A 252 -1.01 0.77 1.07
C ILE A 252 -0.81 0.93 2.60
N ALA A 253 -1.85 0.65 3.40
CA ALA A 253 -1.76 0.71 4.86
C ALA A 253 -0.71 -0.25 5.40
N LEU A 254 -0.71 -1.50 4.92
CA LEU A 254 0.29 -2.52 5.27
C LEU A 254 1.71 -2.06 4.91
N ALA A 255 1.92 -1.62 3.66
CA ALA A 255 3.23 -1.20 3.17
C ALA A 255 3.76 0.00 3.97
N TYR A 256 2.93 1.02 4.17
CA TYR A 256 3.28 2.19 4.97
C TYR A 256 3.74 1.79 6.38
N LYS A 257 2.97 0.90 7.02
CA LYS A 257 3.26 0.50 8.40
C LYS A 257 4.50 -0.39 8.50
N ALA A 258 4.60 -1.42 7.67
CA ALA A 258 5.73 -2.34 7.69
C ALA A 258 7.05 -1.63 7.35
N ILE A 259 7.06 -0.78 6.33
CA ILE A 259 8.25 -0.02 5.94
C ILE A 259 8.64 1.01 7.00
N SER A 260 7.67 1.67 7.66
CA SER A 260 7.96 2.58 8.78
C SER A 260 8.62 1.85 9.96
N GLU A 261 8.40 0.55 10.10
CA GLU A 261 9.03 -0.33 11.09
C GLU A 261 10.31 -1.02 10.56
N HIS A 262 10.82 -0.60 9.39
CA HIS A 262 12.01 -1.14 8.71
C HIS A 262 11.85 -2.62 8.30
N ASN A 263 10.63 -3.08 8.07
CA ASN A 263 10.32 -4.39 7.53
C ASN A 263 10.15 -4.31 6.01
N LYS A 264 10.60 -5.35 5.29
CA LYS A 264 10.48 -5.39 3.83
C LYS A 264 9.07 -5.81 3.41
N VAL A 265 8.56 -5.17 2.38
CA VAL A 265 7.27 -5.51 1.79
C VAL A 265 7.44 -5.86 0.33
N GLY A 266 6.87 -6.99 -0.09
CA GLY A 266 6.72 -7.38 -1.49
C GLY A 266 5.26 -7.35 -1.90
N LEU A 267 5.02 -7.26 -3.20
CA LEU A 267 3.68 -7.31 -3.79
C LEU A 267 3.62 -8.38 -4.86
N ILE A 268 2.58 -9.20 -4.82
CA ILE A 268 2.21 -10.13 -5.89
C ILE A 268 0.79 -9.80 -6.31
N VAL A 269 0.59 -9.56 -7.60
CA VAL A 269 -0.73 -9.44 -8.20
C VAL A 269 -0.96 -10.66 -9.04
N PHE A 270 -1.94 -11.43 -8.67
CA PHE A 270 -2.21 -12.70 -9.32
C PHE A 270 -3.63 -12.80 -9.91
N ASN A 271 -3.73 -13.49 -11.01
CA ASN A 271 -4.93 -13.96 -11.69
C ASN A 271 -4.59 -15.29 -12.37
N GLU A 272 -4.83 -15.46 -13.69
CA GLU A 272 -4.33 -16.62 -14.47
C GLU A 272 -2.83 -16.83 -14.40
N GLU A 273 -2.08 -15.75 -14.25
CA GLU A 273 -0.62 -15.69 -14.17
C GLU A 273 -0.19 -14.63 -13.17
N VAL A 274 1.02 -14.75 -12.64
CA VAL A 274 1.65 -13.69 -11.86
C VAL A 274 2.21 -12.65 -12.82
N LYS A 275 1.47 -11.56 -13.06
CA LYS A 275 1.87 -10.54 -14.05
C LYS A 275 2.67 -9.39 -13.47
N ASN A 276 2.30 -8.94 -12.28
CA ASN A 276 2.97 -7.83 -11.63
C ASN A 276 3.45 -8.29 -10.26
N CYS A 277 4.76 -8.24 -10.05
CA CYS A 277 5.35 -8.45 -8.73
C CYS A 277 6.34 -7.34 -8.43
N VAL A 278 6.37 -6.94 -7.17
CA VAL A 278 7.40 -6.08 -6.61
C VAL A 278 8.15 -6.89 -5.56
N TRP A 279 9.45 -7.09 -5.79
CA TRP A 279 10.30 -7.83 -4.86
C TRP A 279 10.35 -7.14 -3.49
N PRO A 280 10.57 -7.90 -2.39
CA PRO A 280 10.60 -7.34 -1.06
C PRO A 280 11.57 -6.16 -0.94
N THR A 281 11.02 -4.97 -0.73
CA THR A 281 11.72 -3.69 -0.72
C THR A 281 11.36 -2.86 0.52
N LEU A 282 12.20 -1.87 0.84
CA LEU A 282 11.91 -0.78 1.77
C LEU A 282 11.45 0.49 1.05
N ASN A 283 11.40 0.46 -0.28
CA ASN A 283 10.93 1.59 -1.07
C ASN A 283 9.41 1.55 -1.18
N PHE A 284 8.75 2.47 -0.48
CA PHE A 284 7.30 2.57 -0.46
C PHE A 284 6.72 2.91 -1.85
N GLN A 285 7.43 3.73 -2.65
CA GLN A 285 6.94 4.14 -3.97
C GLN A 285 6.77 2.96 -4.93
N ASP A 286 7.66 1.96 -4.88
CA ASP A 286 7.57 0.78 -5.75
C ASP A 286 6.28 0.01 -5.46
N ILE A 287 5.94 -0.18 -4.18
CA ILE A 287 4.70 -0.85 -3.77
C ILE A 287 3.48 -0.02 -4.17
N LEU A 288 3.51 1.30 -3.93
CA LEU A 288 2.42 2.21 -4.27
C LEU A 288 2.11 2.20 -5.77
N MET A 289 3.14 2.27 -6.61
CA MET A 289 2.98 2.21 -8.07
C MET A 289 2.51 0.83 -8.53
N GLY A 290 2.99 -0.24 -7.91
CA GLY A 290 2.53 -1.60 -8.17
C GLY A 290 1.04 -1.75 -7.88
N LEU A 291 0.57 -1.26 -6.72
CA LEU A 291 -0.83 -1.29 -6.31
C LEU A 291 -1.73 -0.40 -7.21
N ALA A 292 -1.29 0.81 -7.54
CA ALA A 292 -2.08 1.73 -8.36
C ALA A 292 -2.38 1.14 -9.75
N ASN A 293 -1.42 0.44 -10.35
CA ASN A 293 -1.51 -0.09 -11.72
C ASN A 293 -2.25 -1.45 -11.84
N ILE A 294 -2.83 -1.97 -10.76
CA ILE A 294 -3.55 -3.25 -10.79
C ILE A 294 -4.84 -3.13 -11.59
N ARG A 295 -5.01 -4.04 -12.56
CA ARG A 295 -6.24 -4.22 -13.35
C ARG A 295 -6.76 -5.65 -13.17
N THR A 296 -8.07 -5.82 -13.12
CA THR A 296 -8.71 -7.13 -12.95
C THR A 296 -8.75 -7.93 -14.25
N LYS A 297 -8.65 -9.27 -14.16
CA LYS A 297 -8.78 -10.25 -15.26
C LYS A 297 -9.56 -11.50 -14.82
N ALA A 298 -9.84 -12.44 -15.74
CA ALA A 298 -10.90 -13.43 -15.55
C ALA A 298 -10.62 -14.59 -14.59
N GLU A 299 -9.44 -15.23 -14.60
CA GLU A 299 -9.18 -16.47 -13.85
C GLU A 299 -8.21 -16.28 -12.66
N THR A 300 -8.12 -17.28 -11.76
CA THR A 300 -7.33 -17.22 -10.53
C THR A 300 -6.48 -18.46 -10.35
N ASP A 301 -5.14 -18.28 -10.22
CA ASP A 301 -4.17 -19.34 -9.92
C ASP A 301 -3.44 -19.07 -8.60
N PHE A 302 -3.89 -19.74 -7.53
CA PHE A 302 -3.29 -19.62 -6.21
C PHE A 302 -1.93 -20.31 -6.13
N ALA A 303 -1.78 -21.47 -6.78
CA ALA A 303 -0.54 -22.21 -6.74
C ALA A 303 0.61 -21.38 -7.29
N ALA A 304 0.41 -20.75 -8.46
CA ALA A 304 1.40 -19.86 -9.07
C ALA A 304 1.75 -18.66 -8.17
N SER A 305 0.79 -18.10 -7.44
CA SER A 305 1.04 -16.99 -6.51
C SER A 305 1.89 -17.40 -5.32
N ILE A 306 1.66 -18.59 -4.75
CA ILE A 306 2.43 -19.15 -3.64
C ILE A 306 3.83 -19.55 -4.09
N GLU A 307 3.98 -20.18 -5.26
CA GLU A 307 5.28 -20.51 -5.85
C GLU A 307 6.11 -19.25 -6.12
N LYS A 308 5.47 -18.18 -6.61
CA LYS A 308 6.15 -16.89 -6.78
C LYS A 308 6.57 -16.27 -5.46
N ALA A 309 5.74 -16.39 -4.42
CA ALA A 309 6.11 -15.94 -3.08
C ALA A 309 7.31 -16.73 -2.54
N LEU A 310 7.36 -18.06 -2.75
CA LEU A 310 8.52 -18.89 -2.42
C LEU A 310 9.80 -18.35 -3.07
N GLU A 311 9.75 -18.08 -4.37
CA GLU A 311 10.88 -17.50 -5.10
C GLU A 311 11.30 -16.15 -4.50
N MET A 312 10.35 -15.28 -4.20
CA MET A 312 10.61 -13.94 -3.65
C MET A 312 11.14 -13.96 -2.21
N PHE A 313 10.82 -15.00 -1.44
CA PHE A 313 11.37 -15.20 -0.10
C PHE A 313 12.75 -15.86 -0.10
N ASN A 314 13.22 -16.42 -1.22
CA ASN A 314 14.57 -16.91 -1.34
C ASN A 314 15.56 -15.79 -0.97
N ASN A 315 16.55 -16.12 -0.14
CA ASN A 315 17.54 -15.17 0.37
C ASN A 315 17.02 -14.10 1.36
N THR A 316 15.78 -14.17 1.84
CA THR A 316 15.31 -13.31 2.93
C THR A 316 15.61 -13.96 4.29
N LYS A 317 16.15 -13.15 5.23
CA LYS A 317 16.40 -13.57 6.61
C LYS A 317 15.27 -13.06 7.52
N GLY A 318 14.92 -13.85 8.53
CA GLY A 318 13.89 -13.48 9.51
C GLY A 318 12.53 -14.12 9.23
N THR A 319 11.48 -13.57 9.80
CA THR A 319 10.11 -14.08 9.64
C THR A 319 9.61 -13.83 8.22
N LYS A 320 9.09 -14.88 7.59
CA LYS A 320 8.51 -14.84 6.25
C LYS A 320 7.00 -14.95 6.36
N HIS A 321 6.28 -13.95 5.92
CA HIS A 321 4.83 -13.90 6.04
C HIS A 321 4.17 -13.55 4.71
N LEU A 322 3.31 -14.43 4.21
CA LEU A 322 2.51 -14.23 3.00
C LEU A 322 1.07 -13.95 3.40
N ILE A 323 0.54 -12.80 2.98
CA ILE A 323 -0.86 -12.43 3.18
C ILE A 323 -1.59 -12.50 1.84
N LEU A 324 -2.54 -13.42 1.73
CA LEU A 324 -3.38 -13.59 0.54
C LEU A 324 -4.72 -12.88 0.72
N LEU A 325 -5.06 -11.95 -0.16
CA LEU A 325 -6.40 -11.35 -0.23
C LEU A 325 -7.13 -11.89 -1.45
N THR A 326 -8.29 -12.52 -1.24
CA THR A 326 -9.08 -13.13 -2.30
C THR A 326 -10.57 -13.21 -1.96
N ASP A 327 -11.43 -13.32 -2.97
CA ASP A 327 -12.87 -13.56 -2.82
C ASP A 327 -13.35 -14.87 -3.45
N VAL A 328 -12.46 -15.66 -4.03
CA VAL A 328 -12.79 -16.85 -4.84
C VAL A 328 -11.85 -18.02 -4.55
N LEU A 329 -12.30 -19.22 -4.94
CA LEU A 329 -11.50 -20.44 -5.06
C LEU A 329 -10.54 -20.38 -6.27
N PRO A 330 -9.44 -21.14 -6.22
CA PRO A 330 -8.62 -21.35 -7.41
C PRO A 330 -9.44 -22.09 -8.49
N THR A 331 -9.46 -21.53 -9.69
CA THR A 331 -10.28 -22.05 -10.79
C THR A 331 -9.47 -22.63 -11.94
N LYS A 332 -8.15 -22.39 -11.97
CA LYS A 332 -7.29 -22.75 -13.09
C LYS A 332 -6.65 -24.14 -12.96
N GLY A 333 -6.78 -24.94 -14.03
CA GLY A 333 -6.05 -26.19 -14.23
C GLY A 333 -6.75 -27.44 -13.70
N ASP A 334 -6.12 -28.61 -13.92
CA ASP A 334 -6.59 -29.89 -13.39
C ASP A 334 -6.27 -29.99 -11.90
N ASN A 335 -7.29 -30.24 -11.07
CA ASN A 335 -7.18 -30.33 -9.61
C ASN A 335 -6.53 -29.09 -8.95
N PRO A 336 -7.10 -27.87 -9.11
CA PRO A 336 -6.48 -26.61 -8.65
C PRO A 336 -6.31 -26.57 -7.14
N GLU A 337 -7.21 -27.21 -6.36
CA GLU A 337 -7.09 -27.32 -4.91
C GLU A 337 -5.86 -28.14 -4.49
N GLU A 338 -5.64 -29.27 -5.15
CA GLU A 338 -4.49 -30.14 -4.81
C GLU A 338 -3.16 -29.48 -5.13
N LYS A 339 -3.06 -28.78 -6.28
CA LYS A 339 -1.90 -27.98 -6.64
C LYS A 339 -1.63 -26.88 -5.60
N THR A 340 -2.67 -26.19 -5.19
CA THR A 340 -2.58 -25.14 -4.15
C THR A 340 -2.06 -25.73 -2.83
N LEU A 341 -2.61 -26.85 -2.37
CA LEU A 341 -2.17 -27.46 -1.11
C LEU A 341 -0.73 -28.00 -1.16
N ARG A 342 -0.27 -28.47 -2.33
CA ARG A 342 1.15 -28.82 -2.55
C ARG A 342 2.04 -27.59 -2.44
N ALA A 343 1.68 -26.47 -3.09
CA ALA A 343 2.43 -25.22 -3.00
C ALA A 343 2.48 -24.68 -1.55
N VAL A 344 1.38 -24.79 -0.80
CA VAL A 344 1.31 -24.43 0.63
C VAL A 344 2.24 -25.31 1.47
N SER A 345 2.28 -26.62 1.21
CA SER A 345 3.17 -27.54 1.91
C SER A 345 4.65 -27.22 1.66
N ASN A 346 4.98 -26.86 0.42
CA ASN A 346 6.34 -26.43 0.07
C ASN A 346 6.68 -25.11 0.79
N ALA A 347 5.75 -24.15 0.85
CA ALA A 347 5.93 -22.90 1.56
C ALA A 347 6.16 -23.13 3.08
N ARG A 348 5.44 -24.08 3.67
CA ARG A 348 5.62 -24.44 5.08
C ARG A 348 7.00 -25.05 5.35
N ASN A 349 7.53 -25.86 4.43
CA ASN A 349 8.90 -26.42 4.56
C ASN A 349 9.98 -25.34 4.55
N GLU A 350 9.69 -24.16 3.95
CA GLU A 350 10.58 -22.99 3.93
C GLU A 350 10.27 -21.97 5.05
N ASP A 351 9.53 -22.39 6.10
CA ASP A 351 9.13 -21.56 7.23
C ASP A 351 8.34 -20.32 6.85
N ILE A 352 7.53 -20.40 5.78
CA ILE A 352 6.64 -19.31 5.36
C ILE A 352 5.28 -19.51 6.03
N THR A 353 4.83 -18.50 6.75
CA THR A 353 3.46 -18.43 7.30
C THR A 353 2.54 -17.82 6.25
N ILE A 354 1.37 -18.44 5.98
CA ILE A 354 0.40 -17.94 5.00
C ILE A 354 -0.90 -17.61 5.72
N SER A 355 -1.27 -16.33 5.74
CA SER A 355 -2.58 -15.88 6.20
C SER A 355 -3.51 -15.57 5.02
N ILE A 356 -4.80 -15.83 5.20
CA ILE A 356 -5.82 -15.58 4.18
C ILE A 356 -6.82 -14.56 4.69
N ILE A 357 -7.01 -13.50 3.92
CA ILE A 357 -8.08 -12.54 4.11
C ILE A 357 -9.13 -12.79 3.03
N GLY A 358 -10.20 -13.47 3.42
CA GLY A 358 -11.27 -13.89 2.53
C GLY A 358 -12.42 -12.88 2.51
N VAL A 359 -12.70 -12.33 1.33
CA VAL A 359 -13.78 -11.37 1.10
C VAL A 359 -15.00 -12.12 0.57
N ASN A 360 -16.06 -12.25 1.39
CA ASN A 360 -17.31 -12.93 1.00
C ASN A 360 -17.12 -14.36 0.47
N LEU A 361 -16.16 -15.12 1.01
CA LEU A 361 -15.92 -16.52 0.61
C LEU A 361 -17.18 -17.35 0.73
N ASP A 362 -17.43 -18.19 -0.26
CA ASP A 362 -18.46 -19.22 -0.25
C ASP A 362 -18.10 -20.41 0.69
N LYS A 363 -18.94 -21.43 0.74
CA LYS A 363 -18.72 -22.58 1.63
C LYS A 363 -17.50 -23.40 1.25
N ASP A 364 -17.23 -23.55 -0.04
CA ASP A 364 -16.13 -24.38 -0.53
C ASP A 364 -14.80 -23.62 -0.45
N GLY A 365 -14.80 -22.30 -0.77
CA GLY A 365 -13.67 -21.40 -0.50
C GLY A 365 -13.27 -21.38 0.97
N LEU A 366 -14.24 -21.39 1.86
CA LEU A 366 -13.97 -21.45 3.28
C LEU A 366 -13.34 -22.79 3.72
N LYS A 367 -13.75 -23.92 3.13
CA LYS A 367 -13.15 -25.23 3.42
C LYS A 367 -11.68 -25.26 2.97
N LEU A 368 -11.42 -24.82 1.74
CA LEU A 368 -10.05 -24.76 1.21
C LEU A 368 -9.17 -23.80 2.02
N ALA A 369 -9.66 -22.60 2.33
CA ALA A 369 -8.94 -21.65 3.15
C ALA A 369 -8.56 -22.23 4.53
N LYS A 370 -9.46 -22.95 5.19
CA LYS A 370 -9.14 -23.63 6.46
C LYS A 370 -8.02 -24.66 6.29
N ARG A 371 -8.05 -25.50 5.25
CA ARG A 371 -7.00 -26.48 4.99
C ARG A 371 -5.64 -25.81 4.73
N ILE A 372 -5.63 -24.70 4.00
CA ILE A 372 -4.41 -23.92 3.78
C ILE A 372 -3.81 -23.43 5.10
N ILE A 373 -4.65 -22.84 5.96
CA ILE A 373 -4.21 -22.31 7.25
C ILE A 373 -3.71 -23.42 8.20
N GLU A 374 -4.38 -24.57 8.23
CA GLU A 374 -3.93 -25.74 9.02
C GLU A 374 -2.52 -26.20 8.64
N ILE A 375 -2.18 -26.17 7.34
CA ILE A 375 -0.84 -26.55 6.85
C ILE A 375 0.17 -25.44 7.13
N SER A 376 -0.17 -24.19 6.83
CA SER A 376 0.76 -23.05 6.84
C SER A 376 0.96 -22.39 8.19
N ASN A 377 0.16 -22.78 9.21
CA ASN A 377 0.17 -22.18 10.55
C ASN A 377 -0.12 -20.67 10.56
N GLY A 378 -0.87 -20.17 9.59
CA GLY A 378 -1.30 -18.79 9.48
C GLY A 378 -2.69 -18.54 10.07
N ARG A 379 -3.34 -17.47 9.61
CA ARG A 379 -4.67 -17.06 10.09
C ARG A 379 -5.66 -16.87 8.95
N LEU A 380 -6.93 -17.11 9.26
CA LEU A 380 -8.05 -16.90 8.34
C LEU A 380 -8.94 -15.78 8.87
N TYR A 381 -9.03 -14.71 8.11
CA TYR A 381 -9.93 -13.59 8.36
C TYR A 381 -11.07 -13.60 7.35
N ARG A 382 -12.30 -13.55 7.86
CA ARG A 382 -13.51 -13.46 7.03
C ARG A 382 -14.03 -12.03 7.05
N VAL A 383 -13.85 -11.32 5.95
CA VAL A 383 -14.26 -9.93 5.83
C VAL A 383 -15.61 -9.85 5.12
N LYS A 384 -16.64 -9.37 5.82
CA LYS A 384 -17.95 -9.06 5.25
C LYS A 384 -18.06 -7.56 4.92
N ASN A 385 -17.47 -6.71 5.77
CA ASN A 385 -17.44 -5.27 5.56
C ASN A 385 -16.07 -4.85 5.05
N LEU A 386 -16.00 -4.45 3.79
CA LEU A 386 -14.77 -4.05 3.11
C LEU A 386 -14.10 -2.82 3.75
N GLN A 387 -14.85 -1.96 4.45
CA GLN A 387 -14.31 -0.76 5.09
C GLN A 387 -13.32 -1.04 6.23
N ASN A 388 -13.30 -2.26 6.75
CA ASN A 388 -12.40 -2.68 7.82
C ASN A 388 -11.21 -3.51 7.33
N LEU A 389 -11.02 -3.61 6.02
CA LEU A 389 -10.01 -4.48 5.43
C LEU A 389 -8.58 -4.06 5.82
N ASP A 390 -8.30 -2.77 5.87
CA ASP A 390 -7.06 -2.19 6.35
C ASP A 390 -6.73 -2.57 7.80
N THR A 391 -7.74 -2.52 8.67
CA THR A 391 -7.61 -2.88 10.08
C THR A 391 -7.28 -4.37 10.24
N VAL A 392 -7.99 -5.24 9.51
CA VAL A 392 -7.75 -6.69 9.51
C VAL A 392 -6.35 -7.02 8.99
N MET A 393 -5.91 -6.34 7.93
CA MET A 393 -4.57 -6.49 7.37
C MET A 393 -3.48 -6.14 8.37
N LEU A 394 -3.64 -5.03 9.08
CA LEU A 394 -2.69 -4.58 10.10
C LEU A 394 -2.72 -5.50 11.34
N ASP A 395 -3.88 -6.02 11.72
CA ASP A 395 -3.99 -6.99 12.81
C ASP A 395 -3.20 -8.26 12.50
N ASP A 396 -3.32 -8.80 11.29
CA ASP A 396 -2.55 -9.96 10.85
C ASP A 396 -1.04 -9.69 10.86
N TYR A 397 -0.62 -8.54 10.33
CA TYR A 397 0.78 -8.12 10.33
C TYR A 397 1.39 -8.01 11.73
N TYR A 398 0.64 -7.51 12.71
CA TYR A 398 1.15 -7.38 14.10
C TYR A 398 1.20 -8.70 14.87
N ASN A 399 0.49 -9.67 14.39
CA ASN A 399 0.41 -10.99 15.00
C ASN A 399 1.28 -12.04 14.27
N ALA A 400 2.03 -11.63 13.23
CA ALA A 400 2.91 -12.47 12.41
C ALA A 400 4.17 -12.98 13.13
#